data_007e879fff15b4a9f95bbee5885cd216
#
_entry.id   007e879fff15b4a9f95bbee5885cd216
#
_cell.length_a   1.000
_cell.length_b   1.000
_cell.length_c   1.000
_cell.angle_alpha   90.00
_cell.angle_beta   90.00
_cell.angle_gamma   90.00
#
_symmetry.space_group_name_H-M   'P 1'
#
loop_
_entity.id
_entity.type
_entity.pdbx_description
1 polymer ?
#
loop_
_entity_poly.entity_id
_entity_poly.type
_entity_poly.pdbx_seq_one_letter_code
_entity_poly.pdbx_strand_id
1 'polypeptide(L)'
;DASVDDLKRLRSAHFNVLLYPEVGNMAADYLMKNFDQPQTKNLPYGVAGTKEFLLEVCRFAGVSENMLKKEFFSVNSNRSEWYSRSVDSNYLTKKRVFVFGDATHVYSASKVARDEFGFDVVGLGTYSREFAREIRALGKEFGLEAIISDDYVAVEKAIVELQPELILGTQMERHIAKKHNIPSAVISAPMHVQDFPCRYSPQMGFEGSNVLFDTWIHPLVMGLEEHLLTMFRDDVEFNENAVPSHLASEGQTTVPVSE
;
A
#
# COMPACT_ATOMS: atom_id res chain seq x y z
N ASP A 1 0.40 -28.89 -0.69
CA ASP A 1 -0.73 -28.96 -1.62
C ASP A 1 -1.98 -29.37 -0.85
N ALA A 2 -3.13 -28.75 -1.16
CA ALA A 2 -4.42 -29.09 -0.57
C ALA A 2 -5.04 -30.30 -1.30
N SER A 3 -5.59 -31.22 -0.53
CA SER A 3 -6.30 -32.39 -1.05
C SER A 3 -7.82 -32.20 -0.98
N VAL A 4 -8.58 -33.09 -1.65
CA VAL A 4 -10.05 -33.10 -1.55
C VAL A 4 -10.51 -33.37 -0.12
N ASP A 5 -9.75 -34.14 0.65
CA ASP A 5 -10.08 -34.42 2.05
C ASP A 5 -9.81 -33.22 2.96
N ASP A 6 -8.86 -32.35 2.61
CA ASP A 6 -8.66 -31.08 3.30
C ASP A 6 -9.87 -30.16 3.08
N LEU A 7 -10.41 -30.10 1.86
CA LEU A 7 -11.64 -29.34 1.57
C LEU A 7 -12.83 -29.85 2.39
N LYS A 8 -12.99 -31.19 2.53
CA LYS A 8 -14.05 -31.76 3.37
C LYS A 8 -13.89 -31.39 4.86
N ARG A 9 -12.64 -31.24 5.31
CA ARG A 9 -12.31 -30.87 6.70
C ARG A 9 -12.53 -29.39 7.01
N LEU A 10 -12.64 -28.50 6.00
CA LEU A 10 -12.89 -27.06 6.22
C LEU A 10 -14.07 -26.83 7.16
N ARG A 11 -15.14 -27.63 7.06
CA ARG A 11 -16.33 -27.54 7.92
C ARG A 11 -16.06 -27.76 9.42
N SER A 12 -14.91 -28.30 9.80
CA SER A 12 -14.55 -28.58 11.20
C SER A 12 -13.76 -27.46 11.84
N ALA A 13 -13.43 -26.40 11.12
CA ALA A 13 -12.76 -25.23 11.67
C ALA A 13 -13.71 -24.41 12.56
N HIS A 14 -13.18 -23.77 13.61
CA HIS A 14 -13.97 -22.92 14.49
C HIS A 14 -14.24 -21.54 13.88
N PHE A 15 -13.33 -21.05 13.06
CA PHE A 15 -13.42 -19.80 12.32
C PHE A 15 -12.50 -19.81 11.10
N ASN A 16 -12.68 -18.86 10.20
CA ASN A 16 -11.87 -18.70 8.99
C ASN A 16 -11.04 -17.42 9.06
N VAL A 17 -9.77 -17.52 8.70
CA VAL A 17 -8.89 -16.35 8.49
C VAL A 17 -8.96 -15.97 7.02
N LEU A 18 -9.54 -14.79 6.74
CA LEU A 18 -9.73 -14.30 5.39
C LEU A 18 -8.77 -13.13 5.12
N LEU A 19 -7.69 -13.40 4.39
CA LEU A 19 -6.65 -12.41 4.07
C LEU A 19 -6.85 -11.72 2.72
N TYR A 20 -7.62 -12.35 1.82
CA TYR A 20 -7.95 -11.82 0.50
C TYR A 20 -9.46 -11.90 0.26
N PRO A 21 -10.24 -10.91 0.74
CA PRO A 21 -11.69 -10.89 0.62
C PRO A 21 -12.20 -11.04 -0.81
N GLU A 22 -11.59 -10.39 -1.78
CA GLU A 22 -11.99 -10.46 -3.19
C GLU A 22 -11.88 -11.88 -3.79
N VAL A 23 -11.05 -12.73 -3.22
CA VAL A 23 -10.88 -14.13 -3.67
C VAL A 23 -11.65 -15.09 -2.79
N GLY A 24 -11.68 -14.87 -1.48
CA GLY A 24 -12.14 -15.82 -0.49
C GLY A 24 -13.57 -15.61 0.03
N ASN A 25 -14.17 -14.44 -0.16
CA ASN A 25 -15.46 -14.08 0.44
C ASN A 25 -16.57 -15.08 0.12
N MET A 26 -16.71 -15.52 -1.13
CA MET A 26 -17.76 -16.46 -1.50
C MET A 26 -17.68 -17.78 -0.73
N ALA A 27 -16.46 -18.31 -0.56
CA ALA A 27 -16.24 -19.55 0.18
C ALA A 27 -16.48 -19.34 1.69
N ALA A 28 -15.99 -18.23 2.24
CA ALA A 28 -16.14 -17.91 3.65
C ALA A 28 -17.62 -17.63 4.03
N ASP A 29 -18.37 -16.93 3.18
CA ASP A 29 -19.81 -16.72 3.35
C ASP A 29 -20.61 -18.03 3.26
N TYR A 30 -20.20 -18.93 2.36
CA TYR A 30 -20.80 -20.26 2.29
C TYR A 30 -20.56 -21.05 3.60
N LEU A 31 -19.34 -21.01 4.15
CA LEU A 31 -19.00 -21.69 5.39
C LEU A 31 -19.74 -21.06 6.59
N MET A 32 -19.84 -19.74 6.62
CA MET A 32 -20.62 -19.04 7.65
C MET A 32 -22.09 -19.44 7.59
N LYS A 33 -22.70 -19.42 6.40
CA LYS A 33 -24.13 -19.70 6.21
C LYS A 33 -24.53 -21.14 6.51
N ASN A 34 -23.67 -22.11 6.16
CA ASN A 34 -23.99 -23.54 6.24
C ASN A 34 -23.43 -24.23 7.49
N PHE A 35 -22.41 -23.67 8.12
CA PHE A 35 -21.68 -24.31 9.22
C PHE A 35 -21.46 -23.37 10.41
N ASP A 36 -22.02 -22.15 10.38
CA ASP A 36 -21.90 -21.13 11.42
C ASP A 36 -20.43 -20.79 11.78
N GLN A 37 -19.58 -20.78 10.75
CA GLN A 37 -18.16 -20.49 10.88
C GLN A 37 -17.91 -19.00 10.64
N PRO A 38 -17.57 -18.20 11.66
CA PRO A 38 -17.23 -16.80 11.49
C PRO A 38 -15.91 -16.64 10.72
N GLN A 39 -15.74 -15.47 10.10
CA GLN A 39 -14.54 -15.12 9.36
C GLN A 39 -13.95 -13.79 9.86
N THR A 40 -12.64 -13.64 9.75
CA THR A 40 -11.99 -12.37 10.06
C THR A 40 -12.36 -11.31 9.01
N LYS A 41 -12.53 -10.08 9.47
CA LYS A 41 -12.83 -8.90 8.63
C LYS A 41 -11.65 -7.94 8.56
N ASN A 42 -10.83 -7.92 9.61
CA ASN A 42 -9.66 -7.08 9.66
C ASN A 42 -8.51 -7.75 8.92
N LEU A 43 -7.72 -6.94 8.22
CA LEU A 43 -6.52 -7.39 7.50
C LEU A 43 -5.28 -6.99 8.30
N PRO A 44 -4.30 -7.90 8.48
CA PRO A 44 -3.10 -7.60 9.25
C PRO A 44 -2.10 -6.77 8.41
N TYR A 45 -2.55 -5.63 7.90
CA TYR A 45 -1.77 -4.74 7.06
C TYR A 45 -1.50 -3.44 7.82
N GLY A 46 -0.24 -3.05 7.92
CA GLY A 46 0.18 -1.99 8.82
C GLY A 46 0.15 -2.42 10.29
N VAL A 47 0.50 -1.50 11.18
CA VAL A 47 0.54 -1.73 12.63
C VAL A 47 -0.86 -1.81 13.22
N ALA A 48 -1.69 -0.83 12.89
CA ALA A 48 -3.06 -0.75 13.42
C ALA A 48 -3.90 -1.94 12.93
N GLY A 49 -3.88 -2.24 11.63
CA GLY A 49 -4.59 -3.38 11.06
C GLY A 49 -4.13 -4.71 11.63
N THR A 50 -2.81 -4.88 11.88
CA THR A 50 -2.27 -6.08 12.54
C THR A 50 -2.77 -6.24 13.97
N LYS A 51 -2.81 -5.15 14.75
CA LYS A 51 -3.35 -5.16 16.11
C LYS A 51 -4.83 -5.54 16.13
N GLU A 52 -5.64 -4.93 15.27
CA GLU A 52 -7.08 -5.22 15.15
C GLU A 52 -7.34 -6.67 14.70
N PHE A 53 -6.59 -7.15 13.73
CA PHE A 53 -6.65 -8.53 13.26
C PHE A 53 -6.36 -9.53 14.38
N LEU A 54 -5.28 -9.32 15.16
CA LEU A 54 -4.92 -10.19 16.27
C LEU A 54 -5.97 -10.19 17.37
N LEU A 55 -6.57 -9.04 17.69
CA LEU A 55 -7.68 -8.93 18.64
C LEU A 55 -8.92 -9.70 18.15
N GLU A 56 -9.22 -9.63 16.86
CA GLU A 56 -10.34 -10.37 16.27
C GLU A 56 -10.10 -11.89 16.31
N VAL A 57 -8.89 -12.34 15.93
CA VAL A 57 -8.50 -13.76 16.03
C VAL A 57 -8.59 -14.27 17.48
N CYS A 58 -8.13 -13.49 18.46
CA CYS A 58 -8.25 -13.86 19.86
C CYS A 58 -9.70 -14.03 20.33
N ARG A 59 -10.59 -13.14 19.89
CA ARG A 59 -12.02 -13.28 20.20
C ARG A 59 -12.62 -14.57 19.64
N PHE A 60 -12.29 -14.93 18.40
CA PHE A 60 -12.75 -16.18 17.80
C PHE A 60 -12.10 -17.41 18.44
N ALA A 61 -10.85 -17.32 18.85
CA ALA A 61 -10.13 -18.41 19.51
C ALA A 61 -10.42 -18.55 21.02
N GLY A 62 -11.20 -17.63 21.60
CA GLY A 62 -11.47 -17.62 23.05
C GLY A 62 -10.24 -17.31 23.92
N VAL A 63 -9.23 -16.66 23.36
CA VAL A 63 -7.99 -16.27 24.05
C VAL A 63 -8.12 -14.88 24.66
N SER A 64 -7.55 -14.69 25.86
CA SER A 64 -7.59 -13.38 26.53
C SER A 64 -6.80 -12.32 25.78
N GLU A 65 -7.44 -11.19 25.46
CA GLU A 65 -6.79 -10.03 24.84
C GLU A 65 -5.62 -9.46 25.66
N ASN A 66 -5.65 -9.65 27.00
CA ASN A 66 -4.58 -9.16 27.87
C ASN A 66 -3.24 -9.86 27.62
N MET A 67 -3.24 -11.10 27.17
CA MET A 67 -2.01 -11.80 26.78
C MET A 67 -1.37 -11.13 25.55
N LEU A 68 -2.17 -10.79 24.54
CA LEU A 68 -1.70 -10.08 23.35
C LEU A 68 -1.11 -8.71 23.69
N LYS A 69 -1.82 -7.93 24.51
CA LYS A 69 -1.37 -6.58 24.89
C LYS A 69 -0.02 -6.59 25.58
N LYS A 70 0.25 -7.61 26.39
CA LYS A 70 1.51 -7.74 27.12
C LYS A 70 2.67 -8.21 26.23
N GLU A 71 2.43 -9.16 25.34
CA GLU A 71 3.52 -9.85 24.62
C GLU A 71 3.77 -9.30 23.22
N PHE A 72 2.73 -8.86 22.51
CA PHE A 72 2.81 -8.48 21.10
C PHE A 72 2.67 -6.98 20.84
N PHE A 73 2.05 -6.21 21.76
CA PHE A 73 1.85 -4.78 21.55
C PHE A 73 2.90 -3.91 22.24
N SER A 74 4.01 -4.51 22.69
CA SER A 74 5.10 -3.72 23.24
C SER A 74 5.76 -2.87 22.14
N VAL A 75 6.18 -1.66 22.50
CA VAL A 75 6.82 -0.68 21.59
C VAL A 75 8.03 -1.25 20.83
N ASN A 76 8.65 -2.31 21.34
CA ASN A 76 9.84 -2.93 20.74
C ASN A 76 9.55 -3.86 19.55
N SER A 77 8.29 -4.22 19.28
CA SER A 77 7.95 -5.12 18.18
C SER A 77 7.79 -4.38 16.82
N ASN A 78 7.78 -3.05 16.83
CA ASN A 78 7.53 -2.27 15.65
C ASN A 78 8.50 -1.10 15.51
N ARG A 79 9.27 -1.10 14.42
CA ARG A 79 10.25 -0.07 14.11
C ARG A 79 9.63 1.14 13.39
N SER A 80 8.49 0.96 12.71
CA SER A 80 7.87 2.05 11.95
C SER A 80 7.42 3.21 12.85
N GLU A 81 6.94 2.95 14.06
CA GLU A 81 6.61 4.00 15.04
C GLU A 81 7.84 4.81 15.47
N TRP A 82 9.02 4.19 15.48
CA TRP A 82 10.26 4.88 15.79
C TRP A 82 10.68 5.81 14.64
N TYR A 83 10.63 5.33 13.42
CA TYR A 83 10.96 6.12 12.22
C TYR A 83 10.02 7.29 12.02
N SER A 84 8.72 7.14 12.28
CA SER A 84 7.74 8.22 12.16
C SER A 84 7.97 9.38 13.14
N ARG A 85 8.80 9.20 14.15
CA ARG A 85 9.18 10.24 15.13
C ARG A 85 10.54 10.88 14.83
N SER A 86 11.24 10.45 13.80
CA SER A 86 12.52 11.04 13.40
C SER A 86 12.31 12.43 12.78
N VAL A 87 13.35 13.24 12.77
CA VAL A 87 13.31 14.59 12.15
C VAL A 87 12.97 14.49 10.67
N ASP A 88 13.41 13.43 10.02
CA ASP A 88 13.15 13.17 8.59
C ASP A 88 11.68 12.84 8.30
N SER A 89 10.89 12.49 9.30
CA SER A 89 9.45 12.24 9.14
C SER A 89 8.68 13.48 8.69
N ASN A 90 9.15 14.68 9.00
CA ASN A 90 8.53 15.92 8.54
C ASN A 90 8.56 16.03 7.00
N TYR A 91 9.56 15.44 6.36
CA TYR A 91 9.64 15.37 4.90
C TYR A 91 8.54 14.50 4.30
N LEU A 92 8.09 13.48 5.02
CA LEU A 92 7.08 12.52 4.56
C LEU A 92 5.64 13.03 4.77
N THR A 93 5.43 13.92 5.74
CA THR A 93 4.10 14.40 6.08
C THR A 93 3.44 15.12 4.90
N LYS A 94 2.21 14.72 4.57
CA LYS A 94 1.39 15.25 3.46
C LYS A 94 1.97 15.00 2.06
N LYS A 95 2.92 14.07 1.89
CA LYS A 95 3.30 13.61 0.56
C LYS A 95 2.09 13.05 -0.17
N ARG A 96 1.89 13.51 -1.40
CA ARG A 96 0.73 13.17 -2.23
C ARG A 96 0.90 11.77 -2.81
N VAL A 97 0.02 10.86 -2.47
CA VAL A 97 0.14 9.44 -2.86
C VAL A 97 -1.08 9.00 -3.66
N PHE A 98 -0.82 8.33 -4.78
CA PHE A 98 -1.84 7.64 -5.57
C PHE A 98 -1.73 6.13 -5.31
N VAL A 99 -2.86 5.47 -5.01
CA VAL A 99 -2.89 4.05 -4.65
C VAL A 99 -3.78 3.28 -5.62
N PHE A 100 -3.22 2.29 -6.32
CA PHE A 100 -3.97 1.49 -7.30
C PHE A 100 -3.51 0.03 -7.29
N GLY A 101 -4.42 -0.91 -7.52
CA GLY A 101 -4.08 -2.33 -7.57
C GLY A 101 -5.25 -3.25 -7.25
N ASP A 102 -4.96 -4.44 -6.68
CA ASP A 102 -6.02 -5.27 -6.15
C ASP A 102 -6.69 -4.63 -4.93
N ALA A 103 -7.94 -4.98 -4.71
CA ALA A 103 -8.75 -4.28 -3.73
C ALA A 103 -8.26 -4.46 -2.29
N THR A 104 -7.74 -5.62 -1.92
CA THR A 104 -7.17 -5.88 -0.59
C THR A 104 -5.99 -4.97 -0.28
N HIS A 105 -5.05 -4.86 -1.22
CA HIS A 105 -3.87 -4.02 -1.04
C HIS A 105 -4.25 -2.53 -1.08
N VAL A 106 -5.10 -2.10 -2.01
CA VAL A 106 -5.55 -0.71 -2.10
C VAL A 106 -6.25 -0.28 -0.82
N TYR A 107 -7.20 -1.08 -0.32
CA TYR A 107 -7.92 -0.79 0.91
C TYR A 107 -6.97 -0.60 2.09
N SER A 108 -6.03 -1.53 2.24
CA SER A 108 -5.09 -1.56 3.36
C SER A 108 -3.99 -0.52 3.23
N ALA A 109 -3.37 -0.42 2.05
CA ALA A 109 -2.29 0.52 1.79
C ALA A 109 -2.74 1.99 1.92
N SER A 110 -3.96 2.31 1.46
CA SER A 110 -4.49 3.66 1.62
C SER A 110 -4.64 4.07 3.09
N LYS A 111 -5.08 3.15 3.95
CA LYS A 111 -5.17 3.40 5.39
C LYS A 111 -3.79 3.55 6.04
N VAL A 112 -2.84 2.68 5.73
CA VAL A 112 -1.47 2.77 6.23
C VAL A 112 -0.82 4.09 5.78
N ALA A 113 -0.97 4.44 4.51
CA ALA A 113 -0.43 5.68 3.95
C ALA A 113 -0.93 6.92 4.70
N ARG A 114 -2.25 7.01 4.93
CA ARG A 114 -2.87 8.13 5.63
C ARG A 114 -2.61 8.11 7.14
N ASP A 115 -2.93 6.99 7.79
CA ASP A 115 -3.08 6.94 9.25
C ASP A 115 -1.76 6.63 9.97
N GLU A 116 -0.81 5.93 9.32
CA GLU A 116 0.46 5.54 9.91
C GLU A 116 1.65 6.37 9.38
N PHE A 117 1.66 6.73 8.09
CA PHE A 117 2.76 7.48 7.49
C PHE A 117 2.46 8.98 7.30
N GLY A 118 1.21 9.39 7.49
CA GLY A 118 0.80 10.79 7.39
C GLY A 118 0.81 11.33 5.96
N PHE A 119 0.71 10.46 4.96
CA PHE A 119 0.59 10.83 3.56
C PHE A 119 -0.81 11.40 3.25
N ASP A 120 -0.88 12.21 2.21
CA ASP A 120 -2.13 12.67 1.62
C ASP A 120 -2.49 11.76 0.44
N VAL A 121 -3.48 10.90 0.60
CA VAL A 121 -3.97 10.03 -0.47
C VAL A 121 -4.82 10.87 -1.41
N VAL A 122 -4.29 11.20 -2.59
CA VAL A 122 -4.94 12.09 -3.56
C VAL A 122 -5.76 11.33 -4.60
N GLY A 123 -5.60 10.03 -4.70
CA GLY A 123 -6.39 9.17 -5.56
C GLY A 123 -6.23 7.71 -5.17
N LEU A 124 -7.29 6.94 -5.33
CA LEU A 124 -7.27 5.50 -5.10
C LEU A 124 -8.18 4.77 -6.09
N GLY A 125 -7.84 3.52 -6.38
CA GLY A 125 -8.65 2.73 -7.28
C GLY A 125 -8.21 1.28 -7.40
N THR A 126 -9.03 0.48 -8.10
CA THR A 126 -8.76 -0.94 -8.33
C THR A 126 -9.16 -1.34 -9.74
N TYR A 127 -8.43 -2.31 -10.29
CA TYR A 127 -8.81 -2.95 -11.55
C TYR A 127 -9.86 -4.07 -11.34
N SER A 128 -10.02 -4.56 -10.10
CA SER A 128 -10.96 -5.61 -9.75
C SER A 128 -12.38 -5.06 -9.52
N ARG A 129 -13.37 -5.78 -10.04
CA ARG A 129 -14.79 -5.46 -9.78
C ARG A 129 -15.30 -6.07 -8.48
N GLU A 130 -14.70 -7.16 -8.09
CA GLU A 130 -14.90 -7.74 -6.76
C GLU A 130 -14.40 -6.74 -5.74
N PHE A 131 -15.09 -6.57 -4.64
CA PHE A 131 -14.73 -5.61 -3.60
C PHE A 131 -14.78 -4.11 -4.01
N ALA A 132 -15.26 -3.80 -5.22
CA ALA A 132 -15.35 -2.41 -5.71
C ALA A 132 -16.26 -1.52 -4.84
N ARG A 133 -17.25 -2.11 -4.17
CA ARG A 133 -18.14 -1.40 -3.25
C ARG A 133 -17.39 -0.86 -2.04
N GLU A 134 -16.51 -1.67 -1.48
CA GLU A 134 -15.67 -1.35 -0.32
C GLU A 134 -14.65 -0.29 -0.69
N ILE A 135 -14.04 -0.37 -1.88
CA ILE A 135 -13.12 0.66 -2.39
C ILE A 135 -13.84 2.00 -2.63
N ARG A 136 -15.09 1.98 -3.15
CA ARG A 136 -15.89 3.21 -3.24
C ARG A 136 -16.26 3.78 -1.88
N ALA A 137 -16.52 2.92 -0.90
CA ALA A 137 -16.80 3.36 0.47
C ALA A 137 -15.56 4.00 1.10
N LEU A 138 -14.38 3.40 0.90
CA LEU A 138 -13.09 3.96 1.32
C LEU A 138 -12.83 5.31 0.63
N GLY A 139 -13.07 5.41 -0.68
CA GLY A 139 -12.95 6.68 -1.41
C GLY A 139 -13.78 7.78 -0.77
N LYS A 140 -15.04 7.49 -0.44
CA LYS A 140 -15.93 8.45 0.26
C LYS A 140 -15.39 8.85 1.64
N GLU A 141 -14.83 7.90 2.40
CA GLU A 141 -14.19 8.18 3.69
C GLU A 141 -13.02 9.16 3.53
N PHE A 142 -12.29 9.07 2.42
CA PHE A 142 -11.15 9.94 2.09
C PHE A 142 -11.56 11.23 1.36
N GLY A 143 -12.84 11.40 1.05
CA GLY A 143 -13.32 12.54 0.24
C GLY A 143 -12.96 12.44 -1.23
N LEU A 144 -12.70 11.22 -1.74
CA LEU A 144 -12.24 10.93 -3.10
C LEU A 144 -13.28 10.12 -3.88
N GLU A 145 -13.25 10.27 -5.19
CA GLU A 145 -13.93 9.35 -6.10
C GLU A 145 -12.99 8.19 -6.44
N ALA A 146 -13.40 6.96 -6.13
CA ALA A 146 -12.60 5.77 -6.37
C ALA A 146 -12.64 5.37 -7.84
N ILE A 147 -11.48 5.11 -8.43
CA ILE A 147 -11.31 4.66 -9.81
C ILE A 147 -11.49 3.14 -9.86
N ILE A 148 -12.53 2.68 -10.55
CA ILE A 148 -12.76 1.24 -10.78
C ILE A 148 -12.64 0.98 -12.27
N SER A 149 -11.45 0.62 -12.72
CA SER A 149 -11.15 0.48 -14.14
C SER A 149 -9.97 -0.50 -14.36
N ASP A 150 -10.06 -1.29 -15.40
CA ASP A 150 -8.98 -2.11 -15.97
C ASP A 150 -8.30 -1.43 -17.17
N ASP A 151 -8.74 -0.23 -17.53
CA ASP A 151 -8.13 0.58 -18.59
C ASP A 151 -6.95 1.39 -18.03
N TYR A 152 -5.73 0.93 -18.34
CA TYR A 152 -4.50 1.59 -17.91
C TYR A 152 -4.33 3.01 -18.47
N VAL A 153 -4.95 3.33 -19.61
CA VAL A 153 -4.89 4.69 -20.20
C VAL A 153 -5.72 5.66 -19.36
N ALA A 154 -6.89 5.22 -18.90
CA ALA A 154 -7.72 6.00 -17.99
C ALA A 154 -7.02 6.21 -16.63
N VAL A 155 -6.32 5.20 -16.12
CA VAL A 155 -5.53 5.30 -14.89
C VAL A 155 -4.35 6.25 -15.07
N GLU A 156 -3.60 6.16 -16.18
CA GLU A 156 -2.51 7.09 -16.50
C GLU A 156 -3.01 8.55 -16.54
N LYS A 157 -4.14 8.79 -17.19
CA LYS A 157 -4.74 10.13 -17.26
C LYS A 157 -5.06 10.67 -15.85
N ALA A 158 -5.64 9.86 -15.00
CA ALA A 158 -5.94 10.25 -13.61
C ALA A 158 -4.66 10.56 -12.81
N ILE A 159 -3.60 9.76 -12.97
CA ILE A 159 -2.30 10.01 -12.35
C ILE A 159 -1.72 11.36 -12.79
N VAL A 160 -1.76 11.64 -14.09
CA VAL A 160 -1.26 12.92 -14.65
C VAL A 160 -2.06 14.11 -14.15
N GLU A 161 -3.38 13.99 -14.05
CA GLU A 161 -4.25 15.05 -13.51
C GLU A 161 -4.02 15.30 -12.01
N LEU A 162 -3.81 14.24 -11.25
CA LEU A 162 -3.64 14.31 -9.79
C LEU A 162 -2.23 14.68 -9.36
N GLN A 163 -1.22 14.49 -10.20
CA GLN A 163 0.20 14.79 -9.92
C GLN A 163 0.66 14.29 -8.54
N PRO A 164 0.64 12.97 -8.28
CA PRO A 164 1.14 12.44 -7.02
C PRO A 164 2.67 12.50 -6.95
N GLU A 165 3.20 12.54 -5.74
CA GLU A 165 4.64 12.46 -5.46
C GLU A 165 5.11 11.01 -5.26
N LEU A 166 4.18 10.08 -5.03
CA LEU A 166 4.44 8.64 -4.94
C LEU A 166 3.28 7.86 -5.55
N ILE A 167 3.58 6.81 -6.29
CA ILE A 167 2.60 5.86 -6.78
C ILE A 167 2.81 4.51 -6.09
N LEU A 168 1.79 4.06 -5.37
CA LEU A 168 1.69 2.71 -4.84
C LEU A 168 0.78 1.91 -5.76
N GLY A 169 1.36 1.03 -6.57
CA GLY A 169 0.61 0.42 -7.66
C GLY A 169 1.00 -1.02 -7.97
N THR A 170 0.67 -1.42 -9.18
CA THR A 170 1.12 -2.66 -9.79
C THR A 170 2.31 -2.39 -10.72
N GLN A 171 2.76 -3.42 -11.42
CA GLN A 171 3.75 -3.27 -12.49
C GLN A 171 3.28 -2.28 -13.59
N MET A 172 1.97 -2.15 -13.82
CA MET A 172 1.45 -1.23 -14.84
C MET A 172 1.63 0.23 -14.39
N GLU A 173 1.24 0.56 -13.16
CA GLU A 173 1.42 1.90 -12.59
C GLU A 173 2.90 2.24 -12.43
N ARG A 174 3.76 1.26 -12.18
CA ARG A 174 5.21 1.44 -12.18
C ARG A 174 5.75 1.87 -13.55
N HIS A 175 5.19 1.37 -14.67
CA HIS A 175 5.56 1.86 -16.00
C HIS A 175 5.09 3.30 -16.24
N ILE A 176 3.88 3.64 -15.79
CA ILE A 176 3.37 5.01 -15.82
C ILE A 176 4.28 5.93 -14.99
N ALA A 177 4.61 5.52 -13.77
CA ALA A 177 5.49 6.25 -12.88
C ALA A 177 6.85 6.56 -13.52
N LYS A 178 7.48 5.57 -14.15
CA LYS A 178 8.75 5.75 -14.85
C LYS A 178 8.62 6.73 -16.03
N LYS A 179 7.51 6.69 -16.78
CA LYS A 179 7.26 7.58 -17.90
C LYS A 179 7.16 9.04 -17.45
N HIS A 180 6.62 9.28 -16.26
CA HIS A 180 6.39 10.61 -15.70
C HIS A 180 7.39 11.02 -14.61
N ASN A 181 8.48 10.25 -14.42
CA ASN A 181 9.50 10.47 -13.38
C ASN A 181 8.94 10.59 -11.95
N ILE A 182 7.92 9.79 -11.65
CA ILE A 182 7.30 9.76 -10.32
C ILE A 182 7.87 8.57 -9.53
N PRO A 183 8.29 8.75 -8.28
CA PRO A 183 8.64 7.65 -7.39
C PRO A 183 7.51 6.61 -7.28
N SER A 184 7.84 5.33 -7.22
CA SER A 184 6.82 4.29 -7.14
C SER A 184 7.27 3.05 -6.38
N ALA A 185 6.31 2.38 -5.75
CA ALA A 185 6.50 1.05 -5.17
C ALA A 185 5.39 0.11 -5.65
N VAL A 186 5.76 -1.15 -5.93
CA VAL A 186 4.80 -2.18 -6.31
C VAL A 186 4.22 -2.81 -5.04
N ILE A 187 2.90 -2.75 -4.90
CA ILE A 187 2.19 -3.24 -3.71
C ILE A 187 1.30 -4.45 -3.99
N SER A 188 0.95 -4.70 -5.23
CA SER A 188 0.07 -5.82 -5.61
C SER A 188 0.39 -6.38 -6.99
N ALA A 189 -0.16 -7.53 -7.31
CA ALA A 189 -0.10 -8.10 -8.64
C ALA A 189 -0.82 -7.20 -9.69
N PRO A 190 -0.39 -7.23 -10.96
CA PRO A 190 0.73 -7.99 -11.47
C PRO A 190 2.08 -7.44 -11.03
N MET A 191 2.99 -8.34 -10.68
CA MET A 191 4.37 -8.05 -10.27
C MET A 191 5.35 -8.51 -11.35
N HIS A 192 6.53 -7.88 -11.39
CA HIS A 192 7.59 -8.24 -12.33
C HIS A 192 8.82 -8.78 -11.58
N VAL A 193 9.83 -9.21 -12.32
CA VAL A 193 11.06 -9.84 -11.80
C VAL A 193 11.74 -9.03 -10.69
N GLN A 194 11.69 -7.71 -10.78
CA GLN A 194 12.33 -6.83 -9.79
C GLN A 194 11.65 -6.89 -8.41
N ASP A 195 10.34 -7.13 -8.39
CA ASP A 195 9.52 -7.13 -7.18
C ASP A 195 9.24 -8.55 -6.65
N PHE A 196 9.80 -9.56 -7.34
CA PHE A 196 9.67 -10.97 -7.00
C PHE A 196 11.02 -11.57 -6.57
N PRO A 197 11.07 -12.50 -5.64
CA PRO A 197 9.96 -13.18 -4.98
C PRO A 197 9.45 -12.46 -3.72
N CYS A 198 8.15 -12.28 -3.64
CA CYS A 198 7.45 -11.61 -2.54
C CYS A 198 7.69 -12.24 -1.15
N ARG A 199 8.09 -13.51 -1.09
CA ARG A 199 8.37 -14.21 0.18
C ARG A 199 9.48 -13.57 1.02
N TYR A 200 10.34 -12.76 0.42
CA TYR A 200 11.38 -12.01 1.12
C TYR A 200 10.96 -10.58 1.48
N SER A 201 9.77 -10.18 1.05
CA SER A 201 9.20 -8.86 1.29
C SER A 201 7.77 -9.01 1.80
N PRO A 202 7.58 -9.45 3.05
CA PRO A 202 6.25 -9.58 3.62
C PRO A 202 5.56 -8.22 3.66
N GLN A 203 4.25 -8.18 3.40
CA GLN A 203 3.45 -6.96 3.46
C GLN A 203 2.45 -6.98 4.62
N MET A 204 2.28 -8.11 5.29
CA MET A 204 1.35 -8.30 6.40
C MET A 204 2.09 -8.57 7.71
N GLY A 205 1.44 -8.27 8.83
CA GLY A 205 1.99 -8.39 10.17
C GLY A 205 2.90 -7.21 10.55
N PHE A 206 3.48 -7.25 11.73
CA PHE A 206 4.37 -6.18 12.22
C PHE A 206 5.66 -6.05 11.39
N GLU A 207 6.24 -7.17 10.97
CA GLU A 207 7.39 -7.13 10.08
C GLU A 207 7.02 -6.61 8.69
N GLY A 208 5.83 -6.97 8.20
CA GLY A 208 5.28 -6.39 6.98
C GLY A 208 5.18 -4.87 7.05
N SER A 209 4.81 -4.32 8.19
CA SER A 209 4.76 -2.86 8.39
C SER A 209 6.13 -2.19 8.25
N ASN A 210 7.20 -2.84 8.74
CA ASN A 210 8.57 -2.35 8.55
C ASN A 210 8.99 -2.39 7.08
N VAL A 211 8.65 -3.48 6.39
CA VAL A 211 8.96 -3.64 4.96
C VAL A 211 8.19 -2.62 4.11
N LEU A 212 6.93 -2.36 4.43
CA LEU A 212 6.13 -1.33 3.75
C LEU A 212 6.76 0.05 3.91
N PHE A 213 7.19 0.38 5.13
CA PHE A 213 7.87 1.64 5.40
C PHE A 213 9.10 1.78 4.51
N ASP A 214 10.03 0.85 4.58
CA ASP A 214 11.25 0.88 3.78
C ASP A 214 10.95 0.97 2.27
N THR A 215 10.03 0.14 1.79
CA THR A 215 9.72 0.05 0.35
C THR A 215 9.07 1.31 -0.20
N TRP A 216 8.24 2.00 0.59
CA TRP A 216 7.54 3.20 0.13
C TRP A 216 8.34 4.48 0.35
N ILE A 217 9.14 4.52 1.41
CA ILE A 217 9.94 5.70 1.72
C ILE A 217 11.21 5.79 0.86
N HIS A 218 11.84 4.66 0.58
CA HIS A 218 13.08 4.62 -0.19
C HIS A 218 12.99 5.34 -1.55
N PRO A 219 11.97 5.09 -2.40
CA PRO A 219 11.81 5.82 -3.65
C PRO A 219 11.65 7.33 -3.47
N LEU A 220 10.97 7.77 -2.40
CA LEU A 220 10.80 9.19 -2.09
C LEU A 220 12.11 9.85 -1.69
N VAL A 221 12.90 9.20 -0.84
CA VAL A 221 14.20 9.73 -0.38
C VAL A 221 15.20 9.79 -1.53
N MET A 222 15.26 8.77 -2.37
CA MET A 222 16.11 8.76 -3.57
C MET A 222 15.70 9.87 -4.54
N GLY A 223 14.41 10.13 -4.72
CA GLY A 223 13.92 11.24 -5.53
C GLY A 223 14.32 12.61 -4.96
N LEU A 224 14.47 12.75 -3.63
CA LEU A 224 15.00 13.95 -3.02
C LEU A 224 16.47 14.18 -3.39
N GLU A 225 17.28 13.14 -3.39
CA GLU A 225 18.70 13.22 -3.77
C GLU A 225 18.86 13.71 -5.22
N GLU A 226 18.09 13.16 -6.15
CA GLU A 226 18.05 13.62 -7.54
C GLU A 226 17.60 15.08 -7.64
N HIS A 227 16.62 15.49 -6.83
CA HIS A 227 16.14 16.86 -6.78
C HIS A 227 17.21 17.83 -6.23
N LEU A 228 17.95 17.42 -5.21
CA LEU A 228 19.05 18.23 -4.68
C LEU A 228 20.12 18.49 -5.74
N LEU A 229 20.46 17.49 -6.57
CA LEU A 229 21.39 17.67 -7.68
C LEU A 229 20.93 18.70 -8.70
N THR A 230 19.62 18.86 -8.90
CA THR A 230 19.06 19.90 -9.79
C THR A 230 18.99 21.28 -9.13
N MET A 231 18.86 21.31 -7.81
CA MET A 231 18.80 22.57 -7.03
C MET A 231 20.17 23.25 -6.87
N PHE A 232 21.24 22.48 -6.87
CA PHE A 232 22.60 22.97 -6.72
C PHE A 232 23.38 22.76 -8.04
N ARG A 233 24.30 23.68 -8.32
CA ARG A 233 25.30 23.51 -9.38
C ARG A 233 26.48 22.69 -8.87
N ASP A 234 27.41 22.36 -9.75
CA ASP A 234 28.59 21.52 -9.46
C ASP A 234 29.45 22.01 -8.26
N ASP A 235 29.35 23.27 -7.91
CA ASP A 235 30.05 23.90 -6.79
C ASP A 235 29.19 24.13 -5.54
N VAL A 236 28.06 23.45 -5.45
CA VAL A 236 27.07 23.55 -4.34
C VAL A 236 26.42 24.95 -4.24
N GLU A 237 26.48 25.78 -5.29
CA GLU A 237 25.73 27.01 -5.39
C GLU A 237 24.26 26.73 -5.70
N PHE A 238 23.37 27.50 -5.04
CA PHE A 238 21.93 27.36 -5.29
C PHE A 238 21.57 27.71 -6.73
N ASN A 239 20.83 26.83 -7.38
CA ASN A 239 20.34 27.08 -8.74
C ASN A 239 19.02 27.85 -8.70
N GLU A 240 19.04 29.15 -8.96
CA GLU A 240 17.87 30.02 -8.97
C GLU A 240 16.80 29.62 -9.99
N ASN A 241 17.15 28.78 -10.99
CA ASN A 241 16.22 28.26 -12.00
C ASN A 241 15.67 26.88 -11.66
N ALA A 242 15.94 26.36 -10.46
CA ALA A 242 15.41 25.07 -10.02
C ALA A 242 13.88 25.11 -9.93
N VAL A 243 13.22 24.21 -10.63
CA VAL A 243 11.76 24.04 -10.56
C VAL A 243 11.44 22.99 -9.52
N PRO A 244 10.44 23.18 -8.65
CA PRO A 244 9.99 22.14 -7.71
C PRO A 244 9.71 20.83 -8.45
N SER A 245 10.11 19.70 -7.86
CA SER A 245 10.06 18.37 -8.51
C SER A 245 8.68 17.99 -9.07
N HIS A 246 7.60 18.43 -8.41
CA HIS A 246 6.23 18.20 -8.86
C HIS A 246 5.79 19.07 -10.07
N LEU A 247 6.59 20.05 -10.45
CA LEU A 247 6.34 20.92 -11.62
C LEU A 247 7.34 20.66 -12.77
N ALA A 248 8.35 19.82 -12.57
CA ALA A 248 9.42 19.58 -13.53
C ALA A 248 9.00 18.79 -14.79
N SER A 249 7.78 18.26 -14.84
CA SER A 249 7.31 17.41 -15.94
C SER A 249 6.85 18.17 -17.21
N GLU A 250 6.79 19.49 -17.20
CA GLU A 250 6.28 20.24 -18.36
C GLU A 250 7.36 20.81 -19.30
N GLY A 251 8.66 20.58 -19.08
CA GLY A 251 9.67 21.38 -19.78
C GLY A 251 10.95 20.72 -20.27
N GLN A 252 11.15 19.42 -20.23
CA GLN A 252 12.39 18.84 -20.77
C GLN A 252 12.19 18.16 -22.12
N THR A 253 12.12 19.00 -23.15
CA THR A 253 12.40 18.63 -24.53
C THR A 253 13.92 18.61 -24.73
N THR A 254 14.45 17.41 -24.99
CA THR A 254 15.68 17.10 -25.77
C THR A 254 16.95 17.93 -25.48
N VAL A 255 17.88 17.31 -24.77
CA VAL A 255 19.29 17.63 -24.92
C VAL A 255 19.76 17.02 -26.26
N PRO A 256 20.31 17.78 -27.20
CA PRO A 256 20.92 17.21 -28.40
C PRO A 256 22.23 16.52 -28.02
N VAL A 257 22.34 15.25 -28.34
CA VAL A 257 23.61 14.52 -28.33
C VAL A 257 24.49 15.20 -29.43
N SER A 258 25.51 15.92 -29.00
CA SER A 258 26.57 16.37 -29.90
C SER A 258 27.49 15.18 -30.17
N GLU A 259 27.77 14.99 -31.47
CA GLU A 259 28.69 14.01 -32.07
C GLU A 259 30.07 13.93 -31.41
#